data_60ab91133c5498d32b96e3aa834b5036
#
_entry.id   60ab91133c5498d32b96e3aa834b5036
#
_cell.length_a   1.000
_cell.length_b   1.000
_cell.length_c   1.000
_cell.angle_alpha   90.00
_cell.angle_beta   90.00
_cell.angle_gamma   90.00
#
_symmetry.space_group_name_H-M   'P 1'
#
loop_
_entity.id
_entity.type
_entity.pdbx_description
1 polymer ?
#
loop_
_entity_poly.entity_id
_entity_poly.type
_entity_poly.pdbx_seq_one_letter_code
_entity_poly.pdbx_strand_id
1 'polypeptide(L)'
;MTLALRSVAALFFIYTIVSTGLAETHRFEPKVFYNTFSGAHPPALRIKPGDQVNTYTIDAGGRDATGAQRGRGPNPQTGPFYIEGAEAGDTLVVHLLRLETNRSTGYSGSLLAPYSVDPGFLRTEALREAKQLTWQIDKQKGVATLEPSEYKGPRIELPLRPMLGCIGTAPANNAAIPTSYPDNFGGNMDYNGMGAGVTVMLPVFEPGALLFLGDGHARQGDGEVTGGAIETSLDVDFSVDLIKKKRINWPRLENTDFIMVLGSSRAINEAMQHATTELMRWLMADYGFDERGASLLLGQAMEFEISNVVDPEFTIVAKMRKRFLGQR
;
A
#
# COMPACT_ATOMS: atom_id res chain seq x y z
N MET A 1 -49.12 60.31 7.78
CA MET A 1 -48.26 59.87 6.63
C MET A 1 -46.86 59.60 7.16
N THR A 2 -46.57 58.35 7.46
CA THR A 2 -45.28 57.92 8.05
C THR A 2 -44.54 57.10 7.00
N LEU A 3 -43.42 57.64 6.49
CA LEU A 3 -42.52 56.97 5.55
C LEU A 3 -41.68 55.93 6.32
N ALA A 4 -41.77 54.66 5.92
CA ALA A 4 -40.88 53.62 6.40
C ALA A 4 -39.67 53.51 5.47
N LEU A 5 -38.46 53.80 5.99
CA LEU A 5 -37.18 53.53 5.32
C LEU A 5 -36.94 52.00 5.35
N ARG A 6 -36.85 51.38 4.18
CA ARG A 6 -36.37 50.00 4.04
C ARG A 6 -34.83 50.05 3.82
N SER A 7 -34.08 49.58 4.83
CA SER A 7 -32.64 49.35 4.69
C SER A 7 -32.41 48.09 3.88
N VAL A 8 -31.75 48.20 2.74
CA VAL A 8 -31.27 47.08 1.94
C VAL A 8 -29.87 46.73 2.45
N ALA A 9 -29.74 45.62 3.15
CA ALA A 9 -28.44 45.06 3.53
C ALA A 9 -27.85 44.32 2.31
N ALA A 10 -26.77 44.85 1.75
CA ALA A 10 -26.00 44.18 0.72
C ALA A 10 -25.11 43.11 1.37
N LEU A 11 -25.42 41.83 1.15
CA LEU A 11 -24.54 40.74 1.49
C LEU A 11 -23.38 40.71 0.49
N PHE A 12 -22.19 41.08 0.93
CA PHE A 12 -20.95 40.82 0.20
C PHE A 12 -20.56 39.36 0.39
N PHE A 13 -20.74 38.55 -0.65
CA PHE A 13 -20.12 37.22 -0.73
C PHE A 13 -18.63 37.41 -1.02
N ILE A 14 -17.80 37.21 -0.01
CA ILE A 14 -16.36 37.10 -0.19
C ILE A 14 -16.10 35.69 -0.80
N TYR A 15 -15.91 35.66 -2.12
CA TYR A 15 -15.35 34.47 -2.77
C TYR A 15 -13.88 34.35 -2.35
N THR A 16 -13.58 33.45 -1.44
CA THR A 16 -12.22 32.97 -1.23
C THR A 16 -11.80 32.22 -2.48
N ILE A 17 -11.01 32.87 -3.32
CA ILE A 17 -10.31 32.21 -4.42
C ILE A 17 -9.29 31.30 -3.75
N VAL A 18 -9.61 29.98 -3.65
CA VAL A 18 -8.63 28.95 -3.38
C VAL A 18 -7.75 28.93 -4.63
N SER A 19 -6.54 29.47 -4.52
CA SER A 19 -5.53 29.36 -5.56
C SER A 19 -5.23 27.87 -5.75
N THR A 20 -5.83 27.26 -6.77
CA THR A 20 -5.40 25.95 -7.27
C THR A 20 -4.05 26.16 -7.94
N GLY A 21 -2.96 26.03 -7.19
CA GLY A 21 -1.63 25.91 -7.78
C GLY A 21 -1.69 24.81 -8.84
N LEU A 22 -1.06 25.03 -9.98
CA LEU A 22 -0.93 23.99 -11.00
C LEU A 22 -0.24 22.77 -10.34
N ALA A 23 -0.73 21.57 -10.64
CA ALA A 23 -0.09 20.31 -10.23
C ALA A 23 1.37 20.28 -10.74
N GLU A 24 2.29 19.95 -9.86
CA GLU A 24 3.73 19.91 -10.17
C GLU A 24 4.20 18.46 -10.25
N THR A 25 5.20 18.21 -11.11
CA THR A 25 5.87 16.92 -11.16
C THR A 25 7.25 17.04 -10.53
N HIS A 26 7.47 16.33 -9.44
CA HIS A 26 8.74 16.29 -8.71
C HIS A 26 9.55 15.06 -9.12
N ARG A 27 10.80 15.28 -9.50
CA ARG A 27 11.77 14.18 -9.63
C ARG A 27 12.56 14.08 -8.33
N PHE A 28 12.31 13.02 -7.56
CA PHE A 28 12.91 12.84 -6.25
C PHE A 28 13.89 11.66 -6.22
N GLU A 29 15.13 11.94 -5.85
CA GLU A 29 16.18 10.95 -5.64
C GLU A 29 16.40 10.74 -4.12
N PRO A 30 15.97 9.59 -3.54
CA PRO A 30 16.12 9.33 -2.12
C PRO A 30 17.60 9.20 -1.74
N LYS A 31 17.98 9.89 -0.65
CA LYS A 31 19.34 9.84 -0.09
C LYS A 31 19.39 9.10 1.25
N VAL A 32 18.27 9.04 1.93
CA VAL A 32 18.08 8.37 3.21
C VAL A 32 16.89 7.43 3.10
N PHE A 33 17.04 6.26 3.69
CA PHE A 33 15.99 5.24 3.73
C PHE A 33 15.75 4.85 5.19
N TYR A 34 14.50 4.79 5.59
CA TYR A 34 14.11 4.53 6.97
C TYR A 34 13.56 3.12 7.15
N ASN A 35 13.88 2.50 8.28
CA ASN A 35 13.36 1.18 8.67
C ASN A 35 12.26 1.27 9.72
N THR A 36 11.70 2.47 9.91
CA THR A 36 10.54 2.72 10.77
C THR A 36 9.61 3.72 10.11
N PHE A 37 8.30 3.50 10.26
CA PHE A 37 7.29 4.53 10.09
C PHE A 37 7.28 5.38 11.35
N SER A 38 7.45 6.69 11.23
CA SER A 38 7.39 7.60 12.39
C SER A 38 7.17 9.04 11.97
N GLY A 39 6.39 9.77 12.78
CA GLY A 39 6.24 11.22 12.67
C GLY A 39 7.51 12.00 13.04
N ALA A 40 8.49 11.36 13.69
CA ALA A 40 9.76 11.98 14.06
C ALA A 40 10.78 12.08 12.92
N HIS A 41 10.57 11.38 11.81
CA HIS A 41 11.46 11.49 10.65
C HIS A 41 11.26 12.82 9.92
N PRO A 42 12.35 13.54 9.60
CA PRO A 42 12.23 14.79 8.85
C PRO A 42 11.69 14.52 7.45
N PRO A 43 10.79 15.39 6.92
CA PRO A 43 10.31 15.26 5.55
C PRO A 43 11.44 15.26 4.53
N ALA A 44 11.46 14.26 3.66
CA ALA A 44 12.42 14.17 2.56
C ALA A 44 12.02 15.07 1.39
N LEU A 45 10.70 15.23 1.18
CA LEU A 45 10.12 16.14 0.19
C LEU A 45 8.76 16.63 0.72
N ARG A 46 8.40 17.88 0.40
CA ARG A 46 7.05 18.43 0.62
C ARG A 46 6.34 18.52 -0.71
N ILE A 47 5.10 18.00 -0.77
CA ILE A 47 4.26 17.96 -1.97
C ILE A 47 2.84 18.39 -1.63
N LYS A 48 2.09 18.83 -2.63
CA LYS A 48 0.70 19.28 -2.50
C LYS A 48 -0.25 18.20 -3.07
N PRO A 49 -1.51 18.17 -2.61
CA PRO A 49 -2.55 17.44 -3.33
C PRO A 49 -2.58 17.84 -4.82
N GLY A 50 -2.62 16.84 -5.70
CA GLY A 50 -2.50 16.97 -7.15
C GLY A 50 -1.09 16.80 -7.70
N ASP A 51 -0.03 16.95 -6.88
CA ASP A 51 1.34 16.78 -7.34
C ASP A 51 1.65 15.32 -7.68
N GLN A 52 2.56 15.15 -8.63
CA GLN A 52 3.13 13.86 -9.02
C GLN A 52 4.59 13.75 -8.57
N VAL A 53 5.01 12.56 -8.16
CA VAL A 53 6.39 12.26 -7.81
C VAL A 53 6.90 11.10 -8.66
N ASN A 54 8.05 11.32 -9.30
CA ASN A 54 8.83 10.27 -9.94
C ASN A 54 10.02 9.94 -9.03
N THR A 55 10.12 8.70 -8.57
CA THR A 55 11.15 8.26 -7.63
C THR A 55 11.50 6.79 -7.85
N TYR A 56 12.25 6.21 -6.92
CA TYR A 56 12.57 4.79 -6.91
C TYR A 56 12.61 4.23 -5.49
N THR A 57 12.47 2.90 -5.38
CA THR A 57 12.72 2.16 -4.15
C THR A 57 14.05 1.41 -4.23
N ILE A 58 14.60 1.06 -3.09
CA ILE A 58 15.59 -0.01 -2.97
C ILE A 58 14.88 -1.29 -2.55
N ASP A 59 15.51 -2.45 -2.75
CA ASP A 59 14.90 -3.73 -2.36
C ASP A 59 14.86 -3.91 -0.82
N ALA A 60 14.12 -4.91 -0.34
CA ALA A 60 13.97 -5.20 1.09
C ALA A 60 15.33 -5.43 1.82
N GLY A 61 16.37 -5.83 1.10
CA GLY A 61 17.74 -5.95 1.61
C GLY A 61 18.53 -4.64 1.60
N GLY A 62 18.01 -3.58 0.99
CA GLY A 62 18.64 -2.25 0.92
C GLY A 62 19.53 -2.00 -0.30
N ARG A 63 19.36 -2.75 -1.40
CA ARG A 63 20.11 -2.59 -2.66
C ARG A 63 19.33 -1.82 -3.71
N ASP A 64 20.00 -0.92 -4.41
CA ASP A 64 19.44 -0.11 -5.50
C ASP A 64 19.42 -0.86 -6.85
N ALA A 65 19.03 -0.14 -7.92
CA ALA A 65 18.97 -0.64 -9.29
C ALA A 65 20.34 -1.17 -9.82
N THR A 66 21.45 -0.70 -9.29
CA THR A 66 22.79 -1.17 -9.63
C THR A 66 23.25 -2.37 -8.80
N GLY A 67 22.46 -2.77 -7.79
CA GLY A 67 22.82 -3.77 -6.78
C GLY A 67 23.70 -3.22 -5.65
N ALA A 68 23.98 -1.92 -5.64
CA ALA A 68 24.77 -1.29 -4.58
C ALA A 68 23.95 -1.15 -3.29
N GLN A 69 24.56 -1.42 -2.13
CA GLN A 69 23.94 -1.26 -0.82
C GLN A 69 23.77 0.23 -0.50
N ARG A 70 22.51 0.68 -0.30
CA ARG A 70 22.15 2.06 0.01
C ARG A 70 21.47 2.21 1.37
N GLY A 71 20.81 1.18 1.84
CA GLY A 71 20.13 1.13 3.12
C GLY A 71 20.44 -0.17 3.86
N ARG A 72 19.89 -0.34 5.06
CA ARG A 72 19.92 -1.60 5.80
C ARG A 72 18.56 -2.27 5.70
N GLY A 73 18.54 -3.58 5.47
CA GLY A 73 17.32 -4.36 5.67
C GLY A 73 16.93 -4.46 7.16
N PRO A 74 15.70 -4.92 7.46
CA PRO A 74 14.64 -5.22 6.51
C PRO A 74 13.89 -3.95 6.03
N ASN A 75 13.33 -4.03 4.85
CA ASN A 75 12.35 -3.12 4.23
C ASN A 75 12.63 -1.61 4.40
N PRO A 76 13.80 -1.09 3.94
CA PRO A 76 14.08 0.33 3.99
C PRO A 76 13.17 1.11 3.04
N GLN A 77 12.52 2.16 3.55
CA GLN A 77 11.49 2.93 2.85
C GLN A 77 12.02 4.23 2.25
N THR A 78 11.51 4.59 1.08
CA THR A 78 11.64 5.89 0.43
C THR A 78 10.64 6.88 1.03
N GLY A 79 11.07 8.09 1.32
CA GLY A 79 10.27 9.12 2.00
C GLY A 79 10.92 9.57 3.32
N PRO A 80 10.16 10.18 4.27
CA PRO A 80 8.74 10.48 4.16
C PRO A 80 8.44 11.68 3.26
N PHE A 81 7.34 11.56 2.50
CA PHE A 81 6.76 12.67 1.76
C PHE A 81 5.76 13.40 2.66
N TYR A 82 5.97 14.69 2.88
CA TYR A 82 5.04 15.53 3.64
C TYR A 82 3.99 16.09 2.71
N ILE A 83 2.72 15.77 2.93
CA ILE A 83 1.59 16.27 2.12
C ILE A 83 1.06 17.55 2.76
N GLU A 84 1.19 18.69 2.05
CA GLU A 84 0.75 19.99 2.53
C GLU A 84 -0.77 19.99 2.81
N GLY A 85 -1.14 20.50 3.98
CA GLY A 85 -2.52 20.58 4.42
C GLY A 85 -3.12 19.28 4.98
N ALA A 86 -2.38 18.16 4.99
CA ALA A 86 -2.85 16.94 5.63
C ALA A 86 -2.84 17.07 7.16
N GLU A 87 -3.94 16.68 7.79
CA GLU A 87 -4.16 16.72 9.24
C GLU A 87 -4.71 15.41 9.75
N ALA A 88 -4.50 15.10 11.01
CA ALA A 88 -5.06 13.91 11.64
C ALA A 88 -6.59 13.83 11.46
N GLY A 89 -7.09 12.70 10.99
CA GLY A 89 -8.51 12.48 10.65
C GLY A 89 -8.88 12.76 9.20
N ASP A 90 -7.92 13.14 8.36
CA ASP A 90 -8.08 13.14 6.91
C ASP A 90 -7.81 11.73 6.33
N THR A 91 -8.07 11.56 5.04
CA THR A 91 -7.65 10.40 4.26
C THR A 91 -6.68 10.86 3.17
N LEU A 92 -5.47 10.31 3.19
CA LEU A 92 -4.51 10.46 2.10
C LEU A 92 -4.88 9.52 0.96
N VAL A 93 -4.92 10.03 -0.27
CA VAL A 93 -5.15 9.25 -1.49
C VAL A 93 -3.86 9.21 -2.29
N VAL A 94 -3.38 8.02 -2.62
CA VAL A 94 -2.16 7.81 -3.42
C VAL A 94 -2.53 7.05 -4.68
N HIS A 95 -2.27 7.63 -5.84
CA HIS A 95 -2.47 6.97 -7.13
C HIS A 95 -1.14 6.38 -7.60
N LEU A 96 -1.04 5.07 -7.69
CA LEU A 96 0.14 4.38 -8.20
C LEU A 96 0.09 4.40 -9.74
N LEU A 97 0.84 5.30 -10.35
CA LEU A 97 0.78 5.57 -11.80
C LEU A 97 1.66 4.60 -12.58
N ARG A 98 2.88 4.33 -12.09
CA ARG A 98 3.84 3.43 -12.71
C ARG A 98 4.64 2.71 -11.62
N LEU A 99 4.78 1.39 -11.78
CA LEU A 99 5.65 0.53 -10.99
C LEU A 99 6.39 -0.38 -11.96
N GLU A 100 7.70 -0.23 -12.06
CA GLU A 100 8.52 -1.02 -12.97
C GLU A 100 9.79 -1.51 -12.28
N THR A 101 10.13 -2.79 -12.51
CA THR A 101 11.44 -3.28 -12.07
C THR A 101 12.55 -2.50 -12.75
N ASN A 102 13.54 -2.01 -12.01
CA ASN A 102 14.65 -1.22 -12.55
C ASN A 102 16.00 -1.96 -12.51
N ARG A 103 15.95 -3.26 -12.17
CA ARG A 103 17.10 -4.17 -12.12
C ARG A 103 16.77 -5.47 -12.87
N SER A 104 17.80 -6.13 -13.44
CA SER A 104 17.66 -7.39 -14.18
C SER A 104 17.64 -8.64 -13.28
N THR A 105 17.69 -8.47 -11.97
CA THR A 105 17.68 -9.57 -11.00
C THR A 105 16.74 -9.25 -9.84
N GLY A 106 16.21 -10.31 -9.25
CA GLY A 106 15.49 -10.30 -7.97
C GLY A 106 15.95 -11.48 -7.13
N TYR A 107 15.44 -11.57 -5.90
CA TYR A 107 15.72 -12.72 -5.04
C TYR A 107 14.47 -13.13 -4.25
N SER A 108 14.44 -14.39 -3.80
CA SER A 108 13.38 -14.89 -2.90
C SER A 108 13.94 -15.90 -1.92
N GLY A 109 13.15 -16.23 -0.91
CA GLY A 109 13.35 -17.43 -0.11
C GLY A 109 13.12 -18.71 -0.94
N SER A 110 13.67 -19.82 -0.50
CA SER A 110 13.57 -21.12 -1.17
C SER A 110 12.58 -22.08 -0.52
N LEU A 111 12.08 -21.80 0.66
CA LEU A 111 11.21 -22.67 1.42
C LEU A 111 9.98 -21.91 1.92
N LEU A 112 8.88 -22.61 2.06
CA LEU A 112 7.66 -22.07 2.67
C LEU A 112 7.93 -21.69 4.13
N ALA A 113 7.39 -20.54 4.53
CA ALA A 113 7.46 -20.07 5.91
C ALA A 113 6.68 -21.00 6.86
N PRO A 114 7.12 -21.13 8.12
CA PRO A 114 6.50 -22.08 9.06
C PRO A 114 5.00 -21.88 9.28
N TYR A 115 4.50 -20.65 9.14
CA TYR A 115 3.06 -20.35 9.31
C TYR A 115 2.21 -20.74 8.10
N SER A 116 2.84 -21.06 6.98
CA SER A 116 2.17 -21.45 5.72
C SER A 116 2.12 -22.96 5.52
N VAL A 117 2.68 -23.75 6.43
CA VAL A 117 2.89 -25.20 6.25
C VAL A 117 2.43 -25.98 7.49
N ASP A 118 1.91 -27.17 7.26
CA ASP A 118 1.54 -28.08 8.34
C ASP A 118 2.72 -28.39 9.29
N PRO A 119 2.56 -28.23 10.60
CA PRO A 119 3.63 -28.51 11.57
C PRO A 119 4.16 -29.95 11.54
N GLY A 120 3.35 -30.91 11.13
CA GLY A 120 3.77 -32.30 10.96
C GLY A 120 4.78 -32.44 9.82
N PHE A 121 4.47 -31.83 8.66
CA PHE A 121 5.38 -31.75 7.51
C PHE A 121 6.72 -31.11 7.89
N LEU A 122 6.69 -29.96 8.59
CA LEU A 122 7.90 -29.25 9.02
C LEU A 122 8.81 -30.12 9.90
N ARG A 123 8.26 -30.99 10.72
CA ARG A 123 9.05 -31.88 11.61
C ARG A 123 9.69 -33.04 10.89
N THR A 124 9.03 -33.61 9.88
CA THR A 124 9.37 -34.93 9.32
C THR A 124 9.89 -34.87 7.88
N GLU A 125 9.44 -33.92 7.08
CA GLU A 125 9.64 -33.93 5.63
C GLU A 125 10.33 -32.66 5.09
N ALA A 126 10.17 -31.53 5.76
CA ALA A 126 10.68 -30.25 5.26
C ALA A 126 12.22 -30.18 5.26
N LEU A 127 12.77 -29.53 4.26
CA LEU A 127 14.17 -29.13 4.26
C LEU A 127 14.43 -28.13 5.39
N ARG A 128 15.59 -28.23 6.04
CA ARG A 128 15.95 -27.41 7.20
C ARG A 128 16.74 -26.15 6.86
N GLU A 129 17.34 -26.11 5.67
CA GLU A 129 18.13 -24.97 5.21
C GLU A 129 17.38 -24.18 4.12
N ALA A 130 16.86 -23.03 4.49
CA ALA A 130 16.41 -22.03 3.54
C ALA A 130 17.62 -21.37 2.87
N LYS A 131 17.51 -21.13 1.57
CA LYS A 131 18.50 -20.42 0.77
C LYS A 131 17.84 -19.19 0.15
N GLN A 132 18.63 -18.17 -0.09
CA GLN A 132 18.22 -17.09 -0.98
C GLN A 132 18.51 -17.52 -2.42
N LEU A 133 17.50 -17.48 -3.27
CA LEU A 133 17.59 -17.81 -4.69
C LEU A 133 17.55 -16.55 -5.53
N THR A 134 18.32 -16.53 -6.62
CA THR A 134 18.38 -15.39 -7.54
C THR A 134 17.52 -15.64 -8.77
N TRP A 135 16.57 -14.75 -9.02
CA TRP A 135 15.73 -14.71 -10.20
C TRP A 135 16.33 -13.80 -11.26
N GLN A 136 16.23 -14.20 -12.54
CA GLN A 136 16.54 -13.34 -13.69
C GLN A 136 15.26 -12.62 -14.12
N ILE A 137 15.31 -11.30 -14.23
CA ILE A 137 14.19 -10.45 -14.64
C ILE A 137 14.42 -9.98 -16.07
N ASP A 138 13.59 -10.43 -16.98
CA ASP A 138 13.56 -9.99 -18.39
C ASP A 138 12.39 -9.02 -18.59
N LYS A 139 12.69 -7.73 -18.54
CA LYS A 139 11.68 -6.66 -18.71
C LYS A 139 11.05 -6.63 -20.10
N GLN A 140 11.80 -7.04 -21.13
CA GLN A 140 11.31 -7.03 -22.51
C GLN A 140 10.29 -8.15 -22.74
N LYS A 141 10.54 -9.32 -22.17
CA LYS A 141 9.58 -10.43 -22.19
C LYS A 141 8.52 -10.33 -21.11
N GLY A 142 8.71 -9.46 -20.11
CA GLY A 142 7.80 -9.33 -18.99
C GLY A 142 7.77 -10.56 -18.08
N VAL A 143 8.90 -11.23 -17.87
CA VAL A 143 8.99 -12.46 -17.07
C VAL A 143 10.15 -12.44 -16.07
N ALA A 144 9.97 -13.16 -14.96
CA ALA A 144 11.03 -13.55 -14.04
C ALA A 144 11.26 -15.06 -14.15
N THR A 145 12.52 -15.48 -14.18
CA THR A 145 12.90 -16.90 -14.35
C THR A 145 13.85 -17.37 -13.27
N LEU A 146 13.65 -18.61 -12.85
CA LEU A 146 14.55 -19.35 -11.96
C LEU A 146 15.00 -20.64 -12.65
N GLU A 147 16.32 -20.82 -12.73
CA GLU A 147 16.92 -21.96 -13.40
C GLU A 147 16.94 -23.22 -12.51
N PRO A 148 16.79 -24.43 -13.10
CA PRO A 148 16.76 -25.69 -12.34
C PRO A 148 18.06 -26.04 -11.59
N SER A 149 19.16 -25.30 -11.80
CA SER A 149 20.40 -25.48 -11.04
C SER A 149 20.20 -25.24 -9.53
N GLU A 150 19.20 -24.44 -9.16
CA GLU A 150 18.92 -24.06 -7.77
C GLU A 150 17.95 -25.05 -7.06
N TYR A 151 17.25 -25.89 -7.82
CA TYR A 151 16.26 -26.85 -7.32
C TYR A 151 16.09 -28.02 -8.29
N LYS A 152 15.38 -29.07 -7.87
CA LYS A 152 14.99 -30.19 -8.73
C LYS A 152 13.59 -29.96 -9.30
N GLY A 153 13.49 -29.85 -10.63
CA GLY A 153 12.21 -29.64 -11.29
C GLY A 153 12.35 -28.95 -12.65
N PRO A 154 11.25 -28.66 -13.32
CA PRO A 154 11.27 -27.88 -14.56
C PRO A 154 11.63 -26.42 -14.27
N ARG A 155 12.16 -25.72 -15.28
CA ARG A 155 12.39 -24.27 -15.23
C ARG A 155 11.12 -23.53 -14.80
N ILE A 156 11.25 -22.63 -13.85
CA ILE A 156 10.16 -21.76 -13.43
C ILE A 156 10.27 -20.44 -14.19
N GLU A 157 9.21 -20.08 -14.89
CA GLU A 157 9.06 -18.79 -15.58
C GLU A 157 7.70 -18.19 -15.23
N LEU A 158 7.71 -16.99 -14.66
CA LEU A 158 6.52 -16.32 -14.15
C LEU A 158 6.39 -14.94 -14.80
N PRO A 159 5.18 -14.51 -15.22
CA PRO A 159 4.97 -13.14 -15.71
C PRO A 159 5.25 -12.13 -14.61
N LEU A 160 5.89 -11.02 -14.94
CA LEU A 160 6.08 -9.90 -14.02
C LEU A 160 4.72 -9.30 -13.63
N ARG A 161 4.61 -8.93 -12.38
CA ARG A 161 3.50 -8.18 -11.79
C ARG A 161 4.05 -7.28 -10.71
N PRO A 162 4.75 -6.18 -11.10
CA PRO A 162 5.40 -5.31 -10.13
C PRO A 162 4.40 -4.69 -9.16
N MET A 163 4.74 -4.68 -7.88
CA MET A 163 3.92 -4.14 -6.82
C MET A 163 4.78 -3.57 -5.68
N LEU A 164 4.17 -2.74 -4.82
CA LEU A 164 4.76 -2.30 -3.57
C LEU A 164 4.26 -3.22 -2.45
N GLY A 165 5.16 -3.88 -1.71
CA GLY A 165 4.82 -4.61 -0.49
C GLY A 165 4.48 -3.65 0.64
N CYS A 166 5.21 -2.55 0.71
CA CYS A 166 5.15 -1.63 1.82
C CYS A 166 4.79 -0.21 1.40
N ILE A 167 3.68 0.34 1.95
CA ILE A 167 3.25 1.73 1.80
C ILE A 167 2.44 2.14 3.03
N GLY A 168 2.73 3.29 3.63
CA GLY A 168 2.02 3.73 4.83
C GLY A 168 2.30 5.17 5.20
N THR A 169 1.49 5.69 6.12
CA THR A 169 1.64 7.00 6.75
C THR A 169 2.34 6.88 8.10
N ALA A 170 2.76 8.01 8.68
CA ALA A 170 3.27 8.01 10.05
C ALA A 170 2.16 7.56 11.02
N PRO A 171 2.44 6.58 11.91
CA PRO A 171 1.49 6.13 12.91
C PRO A 171 1.25 7.20 13.99
N ALA A 172 0.11 7.08 14.69
CA ALA A 172 -0.31 8.03 15.72
C ALA A 172 0.71 8.14 16.89
N ASN A 173 0.67 9.27 17.57
CA ASN A 173 1.45 9.55 18.78
C ASN A 173 2.97 9.53 18.59
N ASN A 174 3.45 9.88 17.41
CA ASN A 174 4.86 9.81 17.03
C ASN A 174 5.49 8.43 17.32
N ALA A 175 4.70 7.36 17.26
CA ALA A 175 5.24 6.02 17.40
C ALA A 175 6.29 5.74 16.30
N ALA A 176 7.27 4.89 16.62
CA ALA A 176 8.25 4.39 15.65
C ALA A 176 8.00 2.89 15.47
N ILE A 177 7.34 2.52 14.38
CA ILE A 177 6.96 1.13 14.08
C ILE A 177 7.89 0.61 12.97
N PRO A 178 8.51 -0.58 13.14
CA PRO A 178 9.35 -1.16 12.11
C PRO A 178 8.62 -1.32 10.78
N THR A 179 9.33 -1.11 9.68
CA THR A 179 8.75 -1.18 8.33
C THR A 179 8.35 -2.59 7.88
N SER A 180 8.64 -3.61 8.67
CA SER A 180 8.15 -4.97 8.51
C SER A 180 6.78 -5.24 9.15
N TYR A 181 6.12 -4.21 9.71
CA TYR A 181 4.80 -4.35 10.34
C TYR A 181 3.72 -3.70 9.49
N PRO A 182 2.67 -4.44 9.10
CA PRO A 182 1.42 -3.86 8.63
C PRO A 182 0.52 -3.51 9.82
N ASP A 183 -0.22 -2.39 9.73
CA ASP A 183 -1.24 -2.01 10.69
C ASP A 183 -2.22 -1.00 10.02
N ASN A 184 -3.04 -0.36 10.82
CA ASN A 184 -4.05 0.58 10.36
C ASN A 184 -3.49 1.82 9.61
N PHE A 185 -2.22 2.13 9.74
CA PHE A 185 -1.53 3.19 8.98
C PHE A 185 -1.01 2.71 7.60
N GLY A 186 -1.22 1.45 7.23
CA GLY A 186 -0.61 0.76 6.11
C GLY A 186 0.57 -0.10 6.57
N GLY A 187 1.75 0.12 6.01
CA GLY A 187 2.98 -0.63 6.33
C GLY A 187 3.21 -1.80 5.37
N ASN A 188 3.78 -2.89 5.88
CA ASN A 188 4.13 -4.08 5.11
C ASN A 188 2.92 -4.98 4.85
N MET A 189 2.03 -4.49 4.03
CA MET A 189 0.76 -5.18 3.76
C MET A 189 0.89 -6.32 2.75
N ASP A 190 1.93 -6.30 1.91
CA ASP A 190 2.29 -7.30 0.90
C ASP A 190 1.11 -7.78 0.05
N TYR A 191 0.31 -6.84 -0.37
CA TYR A 191 -0.84 -7.16 -1.23
C TYR A 191 -0.43 -7.19 -2.70
N ASN A 192 -0.41 -8.38 -3.30
CA ASN A 192 -0.03 -8.56 -4.70
C ASN A 192 -0.95 -7.84 -5.70
N GLY A 193 -2.10 -7.33 -5.26
CA GLY A 193 -2.97 -6.43 -6.01
C GLY A 193 -2.56 -4.96 -5.98
N MET A 194 -1.54 -4.55 -5.23
CA MET A 194 -1.10 -3.16 -5.06
C MET A 194 -0.09 -2.76 -6.15
N GLY A 195 -0.51 -2.85 -7.39
CA GLY A 195 0.25 -2.56 -8.59
C GLY A 195 -0.07 -1.20 -9.23
N ALA A 196 0.50 -0.93 -10.40
CA ALA A 196 0.19 0.27 -11.17
C ALA A 196 -1.31 0.32 -11.54
N GLY A 197 -1.90 1.51 -11.53
CA GLY A 197 -3.33 1.75 -11.78
C GLY A 197 -4.22 1.58 -10.55
N VAL A 198 -3.65 1.28 -9.39
CA VAL A 198 -4.40 1.19 -8.12
C VAL A 198 -4.34 2.52 -7.38
N THR A 199 -5.46 2.90 -6.79
CA THR A 199 -5.56 3.99 -5.82
C THR A 199 -5.53 3.42 -4.42
N VAL A 200 -4.61 3.90 -3.59
CA VAL A 200 -4.46 3.53 -2.18
C VAL A 200 -4.93 4.69 -1.31
N MET A 201 -5.83 4.44 -0.38
CA MET A 201 -6.32 5.40 0.60
C MET A 201 -5.82 5.00 1.98
N LEU A 202 -5.11 5.92 2.63
CA LEU A 202 -4.48 5.69 3.94
C LEU A 202 -5.04 6.65 4.99
N PRO A 203 -5.27 6.19 6.22
CA PRO A 203 -5.59 7.09 7.33
C PRO A 203 -4.45 8.06 7.61
N VAL A 204 -4.78 9.30 7.94
CA VAL A 204 -3.81 10.31 8.39
C VAL A 204 -3.89 10.43 9.91
N PHE A 205 -2.77 10.20 10.59
CA PHE A 205 -2.68 10.29 12.06
C PHE A 205 -1.82 11.47 12.51
N GLU A 206 -0.86 11.89 11.69
CA GLU A 206 0.07 12.98 12.01
C GLU A 206 0.01 14.09 10.94
N PRO A 207 0.30 15.34 11.30
CA PRO A 207 0.34 16.45 10.34
C PRO A 207 1.27 16.13 9.16
N GLY A 208 0.78 16.38 7.94
CA GLY A 208 1.50 16.08 6.71
C GLY A 208 1.43 14.61 6.31
N ALA A 209 0.69 13.76 7.00
CA ALA A 209 0.57 12.32 6.78
C ALA A 209 1.92 11.57 6.82
N LEU A 210 2.99 12.13 6.27
CA LEU A 210 4.33 11.55 6.17
C LEU A 210 4.27 10.19 5.48
N LEU A 211 4.06 10.20 4.17
CA LEU A 211 3.96 9.00 3.34
C LEU A 211 5.33 8.35 3.14
N PHE A 212 5.42 7.05 3.36
CA PHE A 212 6.55 6.19 3.04
C PHE A 212 6.11 5.13 2.03
N LEU A 213 7.02 4.70 1.16
CA LEU A 213 6.81 3.58 0.25
C LEU A 213 8.13 2.84 -0.01
N GLY A 214 8.02 1.53 -0.26
CA GLY A 214 9.20 0.70 -0.49
C GLY A 214 8.82 -0.75 -0.75
N ASP A 215 9.79 -1.64 -0.57
CA ASP A 215 9.56 -3.08 -0.66
C ASP A 215 9.01 -3.48 -2.03
N GLY A 216 9.82 -3.27 -3.05
CA GLY A 216 9.44 -3.52 -4.43
C GLY A 216 9.53 -4.99 -4.78
N HIS A 217 8.42 -5.58 -5.24
CA HIS A 217 8.36 -6.95 -5.70
C HIS A 217 8.18 -7.00 -7.22
N ALA A 218 8.95 -7.86 -7.90
CA ALA A 218 8.72 -8.16 -9.31
C ALA A 218 7.48 -9.03 -9.51
N ARG A 219 7.17 -9.88 -8.51
CA ARG A 219 5.99 -10.74 -8.42
C ARG A 219 5.88 -11.36 -7.02
N GLN A 220 4.64 -11.51 -6.57
CA GLN A 220 4.27 -12.23 -5.35
C GLN A 220 3.04 -13.10 -5.59
N GLY A 221 2.99 -14.27 -4.99
CA GLY A 221 1.78 -15.10 -4.83
C GLY A 221 0.98 -14.69 -3.59
N ASP A 222 -0.28 -15.16 -3.47
CA ASP A 222 -1.08 -14.91 -2.29
C ASP A 222 -0.38 -15.44 -1.03
N GLY A 223 -0.48 -14.67 0.06
CA GLY A 223 0.04 -15.04 1.37
C GLY A 223 1.54 -14.84 1.55
N GLU A 224 2.28 -14.50 0.50
CA GLU A 224 3.75 -14.37 0.54
C GLU A 224 4.46 -15.57 1.20
N VAL A 225 3.95 -16.75 0.93
CA VAL A 225 4.16 -17.96 1.70
C VAL A 225 5.61 -18.45 1.85
N THR A 226 6.57 -17.83 1.16
CA THR A 226 8.01 -18.12 1.32
C THR A 226 8.71 -17.12 2.26
N GLY A 227 7.98 -16.16 2.86
CA GLY A 227 8.56 -15.11 3.70
C GLY A 227 9.37 -14.10 2.91
N GLY A 228 9.01 -13.90 1.67
CA GLY A 228 9.57 -12.96 0.71
C GLY A 228 9.06 -13.27 -0.69
N ALA A 229 8.77 -12.24 -1.46
CA ALA A 229 8.37 -12.33 -2.85
C ALA A 229 9.60 -12.48 -3.78
N ILE A 230 9.47 -12.11 -5.07
CA ILE A 230 10.63 -11.85 -5.91
C ILE A 230 11.04 -10.39 -5.64
N GLU A 231 11.90 -10.22 -4.63
CA GLU A 231 12.40 -8.95 -4.13
C GLU A 231 13.26 -8.22 -5.14
N THR A 232 12.97 -6.96 -5.39
CA THR A 232 13.77 -6.13 -6.30
C THR A 232 13.56 -4.64 -6.03
N SER A 233 14.33 -3.78 -6.68
CA SER A 233 14.09 -2.33 -6.68
C SER A 233 13.16 -1.93 -7.81
N LEU A 234 12.37 -0.87 -7.61
CA LEU A 234 11.39 -0.38 -8.59
C LEU A 234 11.61 1.11 -8.89
N ASP A 235 11.32 1.51 -10.14
CA ASP A 235 10.95 2.88 -10.46
C ASP A 235 9.47 3.06 -10.13
N VAL A 236 9.15 4.18 -9.49
CA VAL A 236 7.81 4.46 -8.96
C VAL A 236 7.38 5.86 -9.38
N ASP A 237 6.23 5.97 -10.04
CA ASP A 237 5.53 7.23 -10.25
C ASP A 237 4.20 7.18 -9.51
N PHE A 238 3.94 8.18 -8.71
CA PHE A 238 2.68 8.30 -7.98
C PHE A 238 2.23 9.77 -7.93
N SER A 239 0.94 9.98 -7.70
CA SER A 239 0.39 11.29 -7.33
C SER A 239 -0.41 11.16 -6.04
N VAL A 240 -0.65 12.30 -5.39
CA VAL A 240 -1.37 12.34 -4.12
C VAL A 240 -2.56 13.28 -4.19
N ASP A 241 -3.63 12.90 -3.49
CA ASP A 241 -4.77 13.75 -3.18
C ASP A 241 -5.12 13.63 -1.69
N LEU A 242 -6.00 14.51 -1.22
CA LEU A 242 -6.37 14.58 0.19
C LEU A 242 -7.88 14.73 0.34
N ILE A 243 -8.52 13.82 1.07
CA ILE A 243 -9.93 13.95 1.43
C ILE A 243 -9.98 14.46 2.87
N LYS A 244 -10.31 15.74 3.00
CA LYS A 244 -10.37 16.44 4.30
C LYS A 244 -11.52 15.94 5.17
N LYS A 245 -11.25 15.76 6.45
CA LYS A 245 -12.25 15.40 7.49
C LYS A 245 -13.01 14.10 7.19
N LYS A 246 -12.43 13.24 6.37
CA LYS A 246 -12.95 11.90 6.10
C LYS A 246 -12.02 10.88 6.76
N ARG A 247 -12.40 10.40 7.92
CA ARG A 247 -11.64 9.39 8.65
C ARG A 247 -11.99 7.99 8.12
N ILE A 248 -10.98 7.23 7.75
CA ILE A 248 -11.03 5.78 7.55
C ILE A 248 -10.23 5.10 8.67
N ASN A 249 -10.52 3.83 8.95
CA ASN A 249 -9.85 3.15 10.07
C ASN A 249 -8.80 2.14 9.61
N TRP A 250 -8.91 1.67 8.37
CA TRP A 250 -8.00 0.73 7.73
C TRP A 250 -7.71 1.16 6.30
N PRO A 251 -6.57 0.77 5.73
CA PRO A 251 -6.24 1.06 4.33
C PRO A 251 -7.31 0.54 3.38
N ARG A 252 -7.68 1.39 2.42
CA ARG A 252 -8.61 1.07 1.35
C ARG A 252 -7.90 1.14 0.02
N LEU A 253 -8.23 0.25 -0.89
CA LEU A 253 -7.73 0.26 -2.25
C LEU A 253 -8.89 0.28 -3.23
N GLU A 254 -8.63 0.86 -4.39
CA GLU A 254 -9.59 0.90 -5.48
C GLU A 254 -8.87 0.70 -6.81
N ASN A 255 -9.43 -0.13 -7.68
CA ASN A 255 -9.02 -0.26 -9.07
C ASN A 255 -10.25 -0.21 -9.99
N THR A 256 -10.10 -0.55 -11.27
CA THR A 256 -11.21 -0.55 -12.23
C THR A 256 -12.37 -1.44 -11.79
N ASP A 257 -12.09 -2.60 -11.19
CA ASP A 257 -13.07 -3.65 -10.96
C ASP A 257 -13.56 -3.76 -9.51
N PHE A 258 -12.71 -3.37 -8.55
CA PHE A 258 -12.93 -3.63 -7.14
C PHE A 258 -12.74 -2.39 -6.27
N ILE A 259 -13.48 -2.36 -5.16
CA ILE A 259 -13.08 -1.70 -3.93
C ILE A 259 -12.57 -2.78 -2.96
N MET A 260 -11.53 -2.47 -2.20
CA MET A 260 -10.81 -3.43 -1.36
C MET A 260 -10.42 -2.77 -0.03
N VAL A 261 -10.41 -3.56 1.02
CA VAL A 261 -9.94 -3.11 2.35
C VAL A 261 -8.94 -4.11 2.87
N LEU A 262 -7.85 -3.60 3.40
CA LEU A 262 -6.82 -4.41 4.04
C LEU A 262 -6.94 -4.28 5.55
N GLY A 263 -7.10 -5.42 6.21
CA GLY A 263 -7.09 -5.51 7.68
C GLY A 263 -5.93 -6.37 8.13
N SER A 264 -5.21 -5.91 9.14
CA SER A 264 -4.02 -6.61 9.66
C SER A 264 -4.17 -6.93 11.14
N SER A 265 -3.75 -8.11 11.53
CA SER A 265 -3.65 -8.57 12.92
C SER A 265 -2.84 -9.86 12.99
N ARG A 266 -2.25 -10.15 14.13
CA ARG A 266 -1.60 -11.44 14.37
C ARG A 266 -2.57 -12.63 14.26
N ALA A 267 -3.83 -12.44 14.63
CA ALA A 267 -4.88 -13.43 14.45
C ALA A 267 -5.61 -13.20 13.13
N ILE A 268 -5.57 -14.17 12.22
CA ILE A 268 -6.14 -14.05 10.87
C ILE A 268 -7.65 -13.72 10.86
N ASN A 269 -8.39 -14.22 11.86
CA ASN A 269 -9.81 -13.90 12.03
C ASN A 269 -10.03 -12.43 12.45
N GLU A 270 -9.15 -11.84 13.22
CA GLU A 270 -9.21 -10.40 13.55
C GLU A 270 -8.87 -9.55 12.33
N ALA A 271 -7.82 -9.91 11.58
CA ALA A 271 -7.50 -9.25 10.31
C ALA A 271 -8.72 -9.24 9.36
N MET A 272 -9.40 -10.38 9.22
CA MET A 272 -10.64 -10.52 8.46
C MET A 272 -11.75 -9.61 9.01
N GLN A 273 -11.93 -9.53 10.34
CA GLN A 273 -12.93 -8.66 10.97
C GLN A 273 -12.64 -7.18 10.71
N HIS A 274 -11.38 -6.76 10.76
CA HIS A 274 -10.97 -5.39 10.44
C HIS A 274 -11.32 -5.04 8.99
N ALA A 275 -10.92 -5.89 8.05
CA ALA A 275 -11.18 -5.68 6.63
C ALA A 275 -12.69 -5.64 6.32
N THR A 276 -13.45 -6.60 6.84
CA THR A 276 -14.90 -6.69 6.61
C THR A 276 -15.65 -5.49 7.19
N THR A 277 -15.32 -5.12 8.43
CA THR A 277 -15.99 -4.01 9.11
C THR A 277 -15.72 -2.67 8.40
N GLU A 278 -14.49 -2.46 7.94
CA GLU A 278 -14.16 -1.22 7.22
C GLU A 278 -14.79 -1.20 5.82
N LEU A 279 -14.88 -2.34 5.13
CA LEU A 279 -15.60 -2.45 3.85
C LEU A 279 -17.11 -2.16 4.04
N MET A 280 -17.71 -2.67 5.12
CA MET A 280 -19.10 -2.36 5.47
C MET A 280 -19.29 -0.85 5.69
N ARG A 281 -18.42 -0.21 6.46
CA ARG A 281 -18.45 1.26 6.67
C ARG A 281 -18.34 2.01 5.35
N TRP A 282 -17.50 1.53 4.44
CA TRP A 282 -17.33 2.15 3.13
C TRP A 282 -18.60 2.06 2.29
N LEU A 283 -19.26 0.89 2.26
CA LEU A 283 -20.54 0.70 1.57
C LEU A 283 -21.63 1.63 2.12
N MET A 284 -21.70 1.76 3.44
CA MET A 284 -22.69 2.62 4.09
C MET A 284 -22.42 4.10 3.84
N ALA A 285 -21.16 4.54 3.94
CA ALA A 285 -20.81 5.95 3.85
C ALA A 285 -20.84 6.49 2.42
N ASP A 286 -20.40 5.70 1.43
CA ASP A 286 -20.11 6.20 0.08
C ASP A 286 -21.04 5.61 -1.00
N TYR A 287 -21.76 4.50 -0.70
CA TYR A 287 -22.62 3.82 -1.68
C TYR A 287 -24.10 3.79 -1.27
N GLY A 288 -24.46 4.42 -0.15
CA GLY A 288 -25.86 4.61 0.27
C GLY A 288 -26.56 3.34 0.80
N PHE A 289 -25.79 2.29 1.13
CA PHE A 289 -26.36 1.11 1.80
C PHE A 289 -26.66 1.43 3.27
N ASP A 290 -27.76 0.91 3.80
CA ASP A 290 -27.94 0.78 5.23
C ASP A 290 -27.19 -0.48 5.74
N GLU A 291 -27.17 -0.68 7.04
CA GLU A 291 -26.49 -1.83 7.67
C GLU A 291 -27.00 -3.17 7.14
N ARG A 292 -28.31 -3.32 6.94
CA ARG A 292 -28.92 -4.54 6.44
C ARG A 292 -28.55 -4.80 4.98
N GLY A 293 -28.64 -3.78 4.14
CA GLY A 293 -28.29 -3.87 2.72
C GLY A 293 -26.81 -4.19 2.54
N ALA A 294 -25.91 -3.53 3.28
CA ALA A 294 -24.49 -3.81 3.27
C ALA A 294 -24.19 -5.25 3.74
N SER A 295 -24.83 -5.71 4.83
CA SER A 295 -24.66 -7.08 5.34
C SER A 295 -25.11 -8.13 4.32
N LEU A 296 -26.25 -7.92 3.67
CA LEU A 296 -26.76 -8.83 2.64
C LEU A 296 -25.82 -8.89 1.44
N LEU A 297 -25.33 -7.74 0.97
CA LEU A 297 -24.43 -7.68 -0.16
C LEU A 297 -23.08 -8.35 0.18
N LEU A 298 -22.49 -8.02 1.33
CA LEU A 298 -21.23 -8.61 1.78
C LEU A 298 -21.38 -10.13 1.94
N GLY A 299 -22.45 -10.61 2.56
CA GLY A 299 -22.68 -12.05 2.78
C GLY A 299 -22.79 -12.86 1.49
N GLN A 300 -23.19 -12.26 0.36
CA GLN A 300 -23.42 -13.00 -0.89
C GLN A 300 -22.35 -12.75 -1.97
N ALA A 301 -21.60 -11.64 -1.89
CA ALA A 301 -20.77 -11.21 -3.01
C ALA A 301 -19.33 -10.78 -2.61
N MET A 302 -19.02 -10.68 -1.32
CA MET A 302 -17.68 -10.34 -0.87
C MET A 302 -16.69 -11.48 -1.18
N GLU A 303 -15.52 -11.11 -1.66
CA GLU A 303 -14.39 -12.01 -1.89
C GLU A 303 -13.29 -11.70 -0.87
N PHE A 304 -12.56 -12.71 -0.41
CA PHE A 304 -11.35 -12.54 0.39
C PHE A 304 -10.11 -12.98 -0.37
N GLU A 305 -9.00 -12.27 -0.14
CA GLU A 305 -7.66 -12.70 -0.53
C GLU A 305 -6.73 -12.65 0.69
N ILE A 306 -5.75 -13.52 0.71
CA ILE A 306 -4.69 -13.53 1.72
C ILE A 306 -3.53 -12.72 1.17
N SER A 307 -3.22 -11.60 1.79
CA SER A 307 -2.13 -10.71 1.40
C SER A 307 -0.79 -11.25 1.85
N ASN A 308 -0.60 -11.37 3.16
CA ASN A 308 0.54 -12.08 3.73
C ASN A 308 0.15 -12.86 5.01
N VAL A 309 0.90 -13.94 5.31
CA VAL A 309 0.79 -14.74 6.54
C VAL A 309 2.17 -15.02 7.15
N VAL A 310 3.14 -14.18 6.85
CA VAL A 310 4.56 -14.40 7.22
C VAL A 310 5.13 -13.28 8.07
N ASP A 311 4.55 -12.09 7.97
CA ASP A 311 4.90 -10.92 8.75
C ASP A 311 4.49 -11.05 10.23
N PRO A 312 4.95 -10.13 11.09
CA PRO A 312 4.53 -10.08 12.49
C PRO A 312 3.01 -9.98 12.66
N GLU A 313 2.31 -9.27 11.77
CA GLU A 313 0.86 -9.23 11.63
C GLU A 313 0.47 -9.79 10.25
N PHE A 314 -0.60 -10.59 10.20
CA PHE A 314 -1.16 -11.11 8.95
C PHE A 314 -2.09 -10.10 8.31
N THR A 315 -2.13 -10.06 6.98
CA THR A 315 -3.00 -9.14 6.25
C THR A 315 -4.01 -9.89 5.39
N ILE A 316 -5.30 -9.58 5.59
CA ILE A 316 -6.43 -10.09 4.81
C ILE A 316 -7.04 -8.95 4.02
N VAL A 317 -7.41 -9.23 2.77
CA VAL A 317 -8.09 -8.29 1.89
C VAL A 317 -9.54 -8.70 1.72
N ALA A 318 -10.48 -7.83 2.10
CA ALA A 318 -11.89 -7.96 1.77
C ALA A 318 -12.18 -7.15 0.50
N LYS A 319 -12.82 -7.76 -0.49
CA LYS A 319 -13.03 -7.20 -1.83
C LYS A 319 -14.52 -7.21 -2.21
N MET A 320 -14.96 -6.14 -2.89
CA MET A 320 -16.29 -6.05 -3.48
C MET A 320 -16.18 -5.57 -4.93
N ARG A 321 -16.83 -6.27 -5.84
CA ARG A 321 -16.88 -5.86 -7.25
C ARG A 321 -17.73 -4.62 -7.43
N LYS A 322 -17.16 -3.60 -8.07
CA LYS A 322 -17.85 -2.32 -8.34
C LYS A 322 -19.16 -2.49 -9.10
N ARG A 323 -19.27 -3.47 -9.99
CA ARG A 323 -20.50 -3.76 -10.74
C ARG A 323 -21.71 -4.12 -9.87
N PHE A 324 -21.50 -4.46 -8.59
CA PHE A 324 -22.57 -4.76 -7.63
C PHE A 324 -22.97 -3.55 -6.78
N LEU A 325 -22.27 -2.42 -6.90
CA LEU A 325 -22.44 -1.27 -6.02
C LEU A 325 -23.47 -0.25 -6.55
N GLY A 326 -24.01 -0.45 -7.75
CA GLY A 326 -24.82 0.57 -8.40
C GLY A 326 -23.96 1.72 -8.97
N GLN A 327 -24.59 2.68 -9.64
CA GLN A 327 -23.93 3.90 -10.08
C GLN A 327 -23.85 4.87 -8.90
N ARG A 328 -22.67 5.47 -8.70
CA ARG A 328 -22.48 6.60 -7.77
C ARG A 328 -23.14 7.85 -8.28
#